data_1e76e449f6b8d2bc1d422a4a1e4ca244
#
_entry.id   1e76e449f6b8d2bc1d422a4a1e4ca244
#
_cell.length_a   1.000
_cell.length_b   1.000
_cell.length_c   1.000
_cell.angle_alpha   90.00
_cell.angle_beta   90.00
_cell.angle_gamma   90.00
#
_symmetry.space_group_name_H-M   'P 1'
#
loop_
_entity.id
_entity.type
_entity.pdbx_description
1 polymer ?
#
loop_
_entity_poly.entity_id
_entity_poly.type
_entity_poly.pdbx_seq_one_letter_code
_entity_poly.pdbx_strand_id
1 'polypeptide(L)'
;MVRSNELKELLADWKMLAVFVGGGVAALGLIAYAFARPASDPDAEERKRRLHLNHIGRIAEGQVVDLSEHRAPVAEHRRGLLGSKARPLSDNKPRHLVSYSYSISGVTYQTAQDITGLESQVRFERLVAGYPASVKNDPSNPSDSILVADDWSGLR
;
A
#
# COMPACT_ATOMS: atom_id res chain seq x y z
N MET A 1 53.13 -31.11 32.85
CA MET A 1 53.02 -30.17 31.72
C MET A 1 51.73 -30.42 30.84
N VAL A 2 50.69 -30.96 31.43
CA VAL A 2 49.45 -31.38 30.70
C VAL A 2 48.25 -30.40 30.90
N ARG A 3 48.34 -29.50 31.88
CA ARG A 3 47.21 -28.63 32.28
C ARG A 3 46.96 -27.39 31.42
N SER A 4 47.89 -27.01 30.57
CA SER A 4 47.76 -25.79 29.75
C SER A 4 47.01 -25.99 28.43
N ASN A 5 46.91 -27.21 27.93
CA ASN A 5 46.18 -27.48 26.66
C ASN A 5 44.70 -27.67 26.89
N GLU A 6 44.29 -28.31 27.99
CA GLU A 6 42.88 -28.49 28.32
C GLU A 6 42.19 -27.15 28.60
N LEU A 7 42.88 -26.19 29.24
CA LEU A 7 42.36 -24.85 29.45
C LEU A 7 42.18 -24.06 28.16
N LYS A 8 43.05 -24.30 27.16
CA LYS A 8 42.91 -23.65 25.85
C LYS A 8 41.76 -24.23 25.04
N GLU A 9 41.52 -25.52 25.12
CA GLU A 9 40.35 -26.17 24.49
C GLU A 9 39.02 -25.71 25.13
N LEU A 10 38.95 -25.68 26.47
CA LEU A 10 37.80 -25.16 27.18
C LEU A 10 37.53 -23.67 26.90
N LEU A 11 38.57 -22.85 26.75
CA LEU A 11 38.44 -21.44 26.34
C LEU A 11 38.08 -21.27 24.87
N ALA A 12 38.48 -22.19 24.00
CA ALA A 12 38.08 -22.22 22.62
C ALA A 12 36.59 -22.58 22.48
N ASP A 13 36.15 -23.59 23.24
CA ASP A 13 34.73 -24.01 23.28
C ASP A 13 33.84 -22.91 23.87
N TRP A 14 34.30 -22.21 24.91
CA TRP A 14 33.56 -21.05 25.43
C TRP A 14 33.42 -19.90 24.43
N LYS A 15 34.47 -19.61 23.68
CA LYS A 15 34.43 -18.57 22.64
C LYS A 15 33.46 -18.97 21.51
N MET A 16 33.51 -20.23 21.07
CA MET A 16 32.59 -20.76 20.08
C MET A 16 31.15 -20.71 20.60
N LEU A 17 30.93 -21.11 21.85
CA LEU A 17 29.59 -21.06 22.47
C LEU A 17 29.07 -19.61 22.57
N ALA A 18 29.93 -18.65 22.93
CA ALA A 18 29.58 -17.24 22.98
C ALA A 18 29.20 -16.68 21.56
N VAL A 19 29.90 -17.11 20.51
CA VAL A 19 29.59 -16.72 19.12
C VAL A 19 28.25 -17.30 18.70
N PHE A 20 27.97 -18.57 19.01
CA PHE A 20 26.67 -19.19 18.67
C PHE A 20 25.51 -18.56 19.44
N VAL A 21 25.67 -18.28 20.73
CA VAL A 21 24.64 -17.62 21.54
C VAL A 21 24.43 -16.18 21.07
N GLY A 22 25.49 -15.42 20.85
CA GLY A 22 25.43 -14.04 20.35
C GLY A 22 24.80 -13.96 18.96
N GLY A 23 25.20 -14.85 18.05
CA GLY A 23 24.61 -14.96 16.72
C GLY A 23 23.13 -15.35 16.74
N GLY A 24 22.77 -16.29 17.62
CA GLY A 24 21.38 -16.70 17.80
C GLY A 24 20.48 -15.56 18.33
N VAL A 25 20.94 -14.81 19.32
CA VAL A 25 20.21 -13.65 19.87
C VAL A 25 20.07 -12.55 18.82
N ALA A 26 21.13 -12.26 18.08
CA ALA A 26 21.07 -11.27 16.99
C ALA A 26 20.10 -11.68 15.87
N ALA A 27 20.10 -12.93 15.47
CA ALA A 27 19.16 -13.47 14.48
C ALA A 27 17.72 -13.40 14.97
N LEU A 28 17.45 -13.80 16.22
CA LEU A 28 16.13 -13.68 16.83
C LEU A 28 15.68 -12.22 16.95
N GLY A 29 16.58 -11.31 17.28
CA GLY A 29 16.31 -9.87 17.33
C GLY A 29 15.93 -9.31 15.96
N LEU A 30 16.64 -9.71 14.89
CA LEU A 30 16.33 -9.31 13.51
C LEU A 30 14.98 -9.87 13.03
N ILE A 31 14.70 -11.12 13.38
CA ILE A 31 13.41 -11.76 13.07
C ILE A 31 12.28 -11.04 13.81
N ALA A 32 12.41 -10.80 15.11
CA ALA A 32 11.44 -10.08 15.92
C ALA A 32 11.24 -8.65 15.38
N TYR A 33 12.31 -7.95 14.98
CA TYR A 33 12.23 -6.63 14.37
C TYR A 33 11.50 -6.65 13.02
N ALA A 34 11.75 -7.67 12.18
CA ALA A 34 11.06 -7.83 10.90
C ALA A 34 9.55 -8.08 11.08
N PHE A 35 9.17 -8.86 12.10
CA PHE A 35 7.76 -9.11 12.44
C PHE A 35 7.10 -7.96 13.21
N ALA A 36 7.86 -7.14 13.91
CA ALA A 36 7.35 -5.97 14.64
C ALA A 36 7.14 -4.74 13.74
N ARG A 37 7.64 -4.77 12.49
CA ARG A 37 7.34 -3.68 11.54
C ARG A 37 5.84 -3.66 11.31
N PRO A 38 5.14 -2.55 11.62
CA PRO A 38 3.75 -2.41 11.27
C PRO A 38 3.64 -2.55 9.75
N ALA A 39 2.77 -3.44 9.30
CA ALA A 39 2.44 -3.51 7.87
C ALA A 39 1.98 -2.12 7.46
N SER A 40 2.62 -1.56 6.43
CA SER A 40 2.20 -0.29 5.85
C SER A 40 0.72 -0.40 5.51
N ASP A 41 -0.08 0.49 6.06
CA ASP A 41 -1.51 0.55 5.76
C ASP A 41 -1.68 1.21 4.38
N PRO A 42 -2.06 0.45 3.35
CA PRO A 42 -2.18 0.99 1.99
C PRO A 42 -3.22 2.11 1.92
N ASP A 43 -4.25 2.06 2.76
CA ASP A 43 -5.27 3.10 2.80
C ASP A 43 -4.73 4.40 3.41
N ALA A 44 -3.81 4.31 4.37
CA ALA A 44 -3.14 5.48 4.93
C ALA A 44 -2.15 6.12 3.94
N GLU A 45 -1.45 5.33 3.14
CA GLU A 45 -0.56 5.83 2.09
C GLU A 45 -1.35 6.51 0.98
N GLU A 46 -2.45 5.89 0.52
CA GLU A 46 -3.32 6.47 -0.49
C GLU A 46 -3.96 7.78 0.00
N ARG A 47 -4.37 7.85 1.27
CA ARG A 47 -4.88 9.10 1.86
C ARG A 47 -3.83 10.21 1.86
N LYS A 48 -2.58 9.89 2.21
CA LYS A 48 -1.47 10.86 2.15
C LYS A 48 -1.21 11.32 0.73
N ARG A 49 -1.22 10.41 -0.25
CA ARG A 49 -1.08 10.72 -1.68
C ARG A 49 -2.18 11.68 -2.13
N ARG A 50 -3.44 11.39 -1.80
CA ARG A 50 -4.58 12.25 -2.15
C ARG A 50 -4.48 13.64 -1.55
N LEU A 51 -4.12 13.75 -0.26
CA LEU A 51 -3.93 15.03 0.41
C LEU A 51 -2.79 15.83 -0.24
N HIS A 52 -1.69 15.17 -0.58
CA HIS A 52 -0.58 15.81 -1.26
C HIS A 52 -1.00 16.36 -2.63
N LEU A 53 -1.64 15.53 -3.47
CA LEU A 53 -2.13 15.95 -4.78
C LEU A 53 -3.23 17.01 -4.67
N ASN A 54 -4.05 16.96 -3.64
CA ASN A 54 -5.04 18.01 -3.43
C ASN A 54 -4.38 19.37 -3.16
N HIS A 55 -3.23 19.38 -2.49
CA HIS A 55 -2.50 20.59 -2.14
C HIS A 55 -1.67 21.15 -3.31
N ILE A 56 -0.89 20.31 -4.00
CA ILE A 56 0.04 20.74 -5.05
C ILE A 56 -0.50 20.59 -6.47
N GLY A 57 -1.54 19.76 -6.65
CA GLY A 57 -2.04 19.37 -7.96
C GLY A 57 -2.59 20.53 -8.78
N ARG A 58 -2.32 20.49 -10.08
CA ARG A 58 -2.94 21.40 -11.07
C ARG A 58 -4.24 20.79 -11.56
N ILE A 59 -5.22 21.64 -11.77
CA ILE A 59 -6.53 21.23 -12.30
C ILE A 59 -6.43 21.05 -13.81
N ALA A 60 -6.87 19.90 -14.29
CA ALA A 60 -7.08 19.57 -15.70
C ALA A 60 -8.53 19.17 -15.92
N GLU A 61 -9.04 19.42 -17.12
CA GLU A 61 -10.35 18.94 -17.52
C GLU A 61 -10.24 17.51 -18.05
N GLY A 62 -11.18 16.69 -17.66
CA GLY A 62 -11.25 15.29 -18.03
C GLY A 62 -12.70 14.81 -18.13
N GLN A 63 -12.84 13.51 -18.30
CA GLN A 63 -14.12 12.83 -18.36
C GLN A 63 -14.05 11.48 -17.68
N VAL A 64 -15.17 11.05 -17.12
CA VAL A 64 -15.34 9.69 -16.61
C VAL A 64 -15.38 8.72 -17.78
N VAL A 65 -14.63 7.63 -17.67
CA VAL A 65 -14.59 6.56 -18.68
C VAL A 65 -15.50 5.41 -18.28
N ASP A 66 -15.37 4.96 -17.02
CA ASP A 66 -16.13 3.82 -16.51
C ASP A 66 -16.17 3.80 -14.99
N LEU A 67 -17.21 3.19 -14.45
CA LEU A 67 -17.31 2.81 -13.04
C LEU A 67 -17.38 1.30 -12.92
N SER A 68 -16.36 0.69 -12.36
CA SER A 68 -16.31 -0.74 -12.12
C SER A 68 -16.39 -1.08 -10.63
N GLU A 69 -17.24 -2.03 -10.29
CA GLU A 69 -17.30 -2.61 -8.96
C GLU A 69 -16.40 -3.86 -8.94
N HIS A 70 -15.30 -3.77 -8.23
CA HIS A 70 -14.38 -4.90 -8.03
C HIS A 70 -14.68 -5.58 -6.70
N ARG A 71 -15.13 -6.83 -6.76
CA ARG A 71 -15.12 -7.72 -5.60
C ARG A 71 -13.80 -8.47 -5.62
N ALA A 72 -12.96 -8.22 -4.61
CA ALA A 72 -11.76 -9.03 -4.45
C ALA A 72 -12.17 -10.52 -4.40
N PRO A 73 -11.54 -11.40 -5.20
CA PRO A 73 -11.80 -12.82 -5.09
C PRO A 73 -11.53 -13.24 -3.65
N VAL A 74 -12.49 -13.96 -3.05
CA VAL A 74 -12.33 -14.57 -1.72
C VAL A 74 -11.08 -15.43 -1.79
N ALA A 75 -9.99 -14.97 -1.15
CA ALA A 75 -8.77 -15.75 -1.08
C ALA A 75 -9.11 -17.08 -0.39
N GLU A 76 -9.17 -18.16 -1.15
CA GLU A 76 -9.30 -19.50 -0.59
C GLU A 76 -8.24 -19.68 0.48
N HIS A 77 -8.69 -20.07 1.64
CA HIS A 77 -7.85 -20.37 2.79
C HIS A 77 -6.81 -21.43 2.41
N ARG A 78 -5.66 -21.04 1.92
CA ARG A 78 -4.49 -21.90 2.00
C ARG A 78 -4.14 -22.02 3.47
N ARG A 79 -4.58 -23.13 4.07
CA ARG A 79 -4.13 -23.56 5.39
C ARG A 79 -2.62 -23.65 5.34
N GLY A 80 -1.95 -22.63 5.88
CA GLY A 80 -0.51 -22.72 6.13
C GLY A 80 -0.27 -23.85 7.10
N LEU A 81 0.74 -24.69 6.82
CA LEU A 81 1.12 -25.90 7.55
C LEU A 81 1.46 -25.65 9.04
N LEU A 82 1.53 -24.42 9.48
CA LEU A 82 1.96 -23.97 10.82
C LEU A 82 0.91 -23.15 11.57
N GLY A 83 -0.38 -23.43 11.41
CA GLY A 83 -1.41 -22.90 12.32
C GLY A 83 -1.47 -21.36 12.47
N SER A 84 -0.74 -20.62 11.65
CA SER A 84 -0.78 -19.18 11.61
C SER A 84 -2.17 -18.77 11.15
N LYS A 85 -2.97 -18.13 12.01
CA LYS A 85 -4.21 -17.46 11.64
C LYS A 85 -3.85 -16.44 10.58
N ALA A 86 -3.99 -16.81 9.31
CA ALA A 86 -3.92 -15.87 8.20
C ALA A 86 -4.96 -14.79 8.51
N ARG A 87 -4.49 -13.61 8.83
CA ARG A 87 -5.33 -12.41 8.93
C ARG A 87 -6.02 -12.30 7.57
N PRO A 88 -7.35 -12.25 7.48
CA PRO A 88 -8.01 -12.04 6.21
C PRO A 88 -7.54 -10.68 5.68
N LEU A 89 -6.66 -10.70 4.67
CA LEU A 89 -6.12 -9.52 4.01
C LEU A 89 -7.10 -8.95 2.99
N SER A 90 -8.31 -9.41 2.99
CA SER A 90 -9.36 -8.96 2.09
C SER A 90 -10.57 -8.62 2.93
N ASP A 91 -10.72 -7.33 3.22
CA ASP A 91 -12.04 -6.79 3.53
C ASP A 91 -12.92 -7.14 2.32
N ASN A 92 -13.93 -7.99 2.54
CA ASN A 92 -14.85 -8.46 1.51
C ASN A 92 -15.82 -7.34 1.08
N LYS A 93 -15.40 -6.07 1.24
CA LYS A 93 -16.13 -4.92 0.80
C LYS A 93 -15.97 -4.75 -0.72
N PRO A 94 -17.07 -4.50 -1.43
CA PRO A 94 -16.95 -4.12 -2.83
C PRO A 94 -16.10 -2.85 -2.94
N ARG A 95 -15.14 -2.86 -3.85
CA ARG A 95 -14.34 -1.68 -4.17
C ARG A 95 -14.92 -1.00 -5.39
N HIS A 96 -15.11 0.29 -5.29
CA HIS A 96 -15.60 1.12 -6.39
C HIS A 96 -14.42 1.81 -7.06
N LEU A 97 -14.09 1.39 -8.28
CA LEU A 97 -13.03 1.97 -9.10
C LEU A 97 -13.65 2.85 -10.17
N VAL A 98 -13.30 4.12 -10.17
CA VAL A 98 -13.67 5.07 -11.23
C VAL A 98 -12.49 5.24 -12.17
N SER A 99 -12.68 4.87 -13.42
CA SER A 99 -11.75 5.15 -14.51
C SER A 99 -12.07 6.50 -15.14
N TYR A 100 -11.06 7.32 -15.35
CA TYR A 100 -11.21 8.64 -15.96
C TYR A 100 -10.04 8.95 -16.88
N SER A 101 -10.29 9.85 -17.85
CA SER A 101 -9.26 10.35 -18.77
C SER A 101 -9.20 11.87 -18.73
N TYR A 102 -8.02 12.41 -18.96
CA TYR A 102 -7.75 13.85 -19.03
C TYR A 102 -6.59 14.12 -19.98
N SER A 103 -6.48 15.34 -20.48
CA SER A 103 -5.43 15.71 -21.42
C SER A 103 -4.60 16.87 -20.89
N ILE A 104 -3.27 16.74 -20.99
CA ILE A 104 -2.31 17.77 -20.61
C ILE A 104 -1.36 17.98 -21.80
N SER A 105 -1.32 19.21 -22.32
CA SER A 105 -0.42 19.57 -23.43
C SER A 105 -0.56 18.64 -24.65
N GLY A 106 -1.77 18.16 -24.94
CA GLY A 106 -2.05 17.28 -26.07
C GLY A 106 -1.78 15.78 -25.81
N VAL A 107 -1.30 15.42 -24.62
CA VAL A 107 -1.13 14.02 -24.21
C VAL A 107 -2.34 13.60 -23.39
N THR A 108 -2.97 12.50 -23.76
CA THR A 108 -4.11 11.93 -23.00
C THR A 108 -3.62 10.91 -22.01
N TYR A 109 -4.03 11.08 -20.77
CA TYR A 109 -3.79 10.16 -19.66
C TYR A 109 -5.10 9.48 -19.28
N GLN A 110 -5.02 8.20 -18.96
CA GLN A 110 -6.14 7.43 -18.42
C GLN A 110 -5.68 6.72 -17.16
N THR A 111 -6.46 6.84 -16.11
CA THR A 111 -6.15 6.22 -14.81
C THR A 111 -7.44 5.80 -14.10
N ALA A 112 -7.30 5.05 -13.02
CA ALA A 112 -8.41 4.64 -12.18
C ALA A 112 -8.12 5.01 -10.72
N GLN A 113 -9.16 5.42 -10.01
CA GLN A 113 -9.09 5.74 -8.59
C GLN A 113 -10.08 4.89 -7.81
N ASP A 114 -9.63 4.33 -6.68
CA ASP A 114 -10.50 3.71 -5.70
C ASP A 114 -11.20 4.81 -4.88
N ILE A 115 -12.51 4.85 -4.99
CA ILE A 115 -13.38 5.78 -4.25
C ILE A 115 -14.08 5.13 -3.06
N THR A 116 -13.69 3.90 -2.71
CA THR A 116 -14.22 3.20 -1.53
C THR A 116 -13.91 4.02 -0.27
N GLY A 117 -14.95 4.31 0.51
CA GLY A 117 -14.84 5.21 1.69
C GLY A 117 -14.93 6.70 1.36
N LEU A 118 -15.09 7.09 0.09
CA LEU A 118 -15.33 8.47 -0.35
C LEU A 118 -16.75 8.68 -0.87
N GLU A 119 -17.65 7.73 -0.62
CA GLU A 119 -19.01 7.71 -1.17
C GLU A 119 -19.80 8.97 -0.79
N SER A 120 -19.52 9.56 0.38
CA SER A 120 -20.14 10.80 0.82
C SER A 120 -19.70 12.04 0.04
N GLN A 121 -18.55 11.98 -0.62
CA GLN A 121 -17.97 13.08 -1.40
C GLN A 121 -18.29 12.97 -2.89
N VAL A 122 -18.78 11.80 -3.32
CA VAL A 122 -19.01 11.48 -4.74
C VAL A 122 -20.50 11.36 -5.00
N ARG A 123 -20.96 11.96 -6.10
CA ARG A 123 -22.32 11.76 -6.60
C ARG A 123 -22.30 10.65 -7.64
N PHE A 124 -22.77 9.46 -7.25
CA PHE A 124 -22.77 8.28 -8.12
C PHE A 124 -23.54 8.50 -9.43
N GLU A 125 -24.54 9.36 -9.43
CA GLU A 125 -25.32 9.72 -10.64
C GLU A 125 -24.46 10.38 -11.73
N ARG A 126 -23.29 10.91 -11.34
CA ARG A 126 -22.34 11.55 -12.24
C ARG A 126 -21.19 10.63 -12.66
N LEU A 127 -21.13 9.40 -12.16
CA LEU A 127 -20.13 8.41 -12.53
C LEU A 127 -20.56 7.64 -13.79
N VAL A 128 -20.96 8.37 -14.81
CA VAL A 128 -21.40 7.81 -16.11
C VAL A 128 -20.33 8.13 -17.16
N ALA A 129 -20.08 7.18 -18.05
CA ALA A 129 -19.12 7.35 -19.13
C ALA A 129 -19.43 8.63 -19.95
N GLY A 130 -18.38 9.40 -20.20
CA GLY A 130 -18.46 10.69 -20.90
C GLY A 130 -18.87 11.88 -20.02
N TYR A 131 -19.13 11.66 -18.71
CA TYR A 131 -19.46 12.77 -17.82
C TYR A 131 -18.22 13.64 -17.55
N PRO A 132 -18.35 14.99 -17.64
CA PRO A 132 -17.22 15.89 -17.43
C PRO A 132 -16.73 15.82 -15.98
N ALA A 133 -15.42 15.80 -15.83
CA ALA A 133 -14.76 15.73 -14.54
C ALA A 133 -13.58 16.69 -14.47
N SER A 134 -13.28 17.20 -13.29
CA SER A 134 -12.02 17.92 -13.03
C SER A 134 -11.07 17.01 -12.30
N VAL A 135 -9.83 17.00 -12.75
CA VAL A 135 -8.76 16.12 -12.24
C VAL A 135 -7.66 17.02 -11.68
N LYS A 136 -7.13 16.67 -10.52
CA LYS A 136 -5.88 17.27 -10.01
C LYS A 136 -4.73 16.34 -10.33
N ASN A 137 -3.72 16.82 -11.02
CA ASN A 137 -2.53 16.06 -11.40
C ASN A 137 -1.26 16.67 -10.82
N ASP A 138 -0.26 15.83 -10.55
CA ASP A 138 1.07 16.30 -10.16
C ASP A 138 1.75 17.01 -11.35
N PRO A 139 2.18 18.28 -11.20
CA PRO A 139 2.92 18.97 -12.25
C PRO A 139 4.22 18.28 -12.67
N SER A 140 4.84 17.54 -11.76
CA SER A 140 6.11 16.84 -11.99
C SER A 140 5.89 15.46 -12.62
N ASN A 141 4.74 14.84 -12.35
CA ASN A 141 4.34 13.55 -12.87
C ASN A 141 2.87 13.57 -13.31
N PRO A 142 2.57 14.01 -14.53
CA PRO A 142 1.19 14.16 -14.99
C PRO A 142 0.34 12.89 -14.97
N SER A 143 0.95 11.70 -14.91
CA SER A 143 0.22 10.44 -14.76
C SER A 143 -0.32 10.19 -13.36
N ASP A 144 0.23 10.89 -12.35
CA ASP A 144 -0.28 10.83 -10.98
C ASP A 144 -1.36 11.90 -10.77
N SER A 145 -2.57 11.44 -10.52
CA SER A 145 -3.75 12.31 -10.47
C SER A 145 -4.82 11.78 -9.53
N ILE A 146 -5.73 12.66 -9.15
CA ILE A 146 -6.92 12.35 -8.34
C ILE A 146 -8.16 13.00 -8.92
N LEU A 147 -9.28 12.29 -8.86
CA LEU A 147 -10.61 12.75 -9.19
C LEU A 147 -11.37 13.28 -7.96
N VAL A 148 -11.20 12.61 -6.81
CA VAL A 148 -11.85 12.91 -5.54
C VAL A 148 -10.81 13.04 -4.44
N ALA A 149 -10.93 14.06 -3.59
CA ALA A 149 -10.13 14.27 -2.37
C ALA A 149 -11.05 14.51 -1.17
N ASP A 150 -10.48 14.56 0.03
CA ASP A 150 -11.26 14.69 1.27
C ASP A 150 -12.13 15.96 1.32
N ASP A 151 -11.66 17.04 0.72
CA ASP A 151 -12.32 18.35 0.68
C ASP A 151 -12.77 18.78 -0.73
N TRP A 152 -12.60 17.91 -1.72
CA TRP A 152 -12.84 18.25 -3.11
C TRP A 152 -13.27 17.05 -3.94
N SER A 153 -14.23 17.25 -4.82
CA SER A 153 -14.65 16.27 -5.83
C SER A 153 -14.49 16.86 -7.22
N GLY A 154 -13.82 16.14 -8.11
CA GLY A 154 -13.66 16.50 -9.51
C GLY A 154 -14.92 16.31 -10.37
N LEU A 155 -15.99 15.74 -9.81
CA LEU A 155 -17.25 15.55 -10.50
C LEU A 155 -18.10 16.82 -10.45
N ARG A 156 -18.53 17.31 -11.60
CA ARG A 156 -19.32 18.55 -11.76
C ARG A 156 -20.81 18.25 -11.88
#